data_42465ca27d6cc85435b1cf5938cb9bc1
#
_entry.id   42465ca27d6cc85435b1cf5938cb9bc1
#
_cell.length_a   1.000
_cell.length_b   1.000
_cell.length_c   1.000
_cell.angle_alpha   90.00
_cell.angle_beta   90.00
_cell.angle_gamma   90.00
#
_symmetry.space_group_name_H-M   'P 1'
#
loop_
_entity.id
_entity.type
_entity.pdbx_description
1 polymer ?
#
loop_
_entity_poly.entity_id
_entity_poly.type
_entity_poly.pdbx_seq_one_letter_code
_entity_poly.pdbx_strand_id
1 'polypeptide(L)'
;MTHIRHSEKVFSMKRLLLILVLTFSFQTLSKAENIKDFEIAGISIGDSLLDFYSIEEILNRKKNGFLYTNKKYFTARFKNTNGNLYEYLQFQIKDNDPKYIIYSIEGVNFPDDINSCLNEQKNISSEIKKIFSSAKKIIDNGKHDGDPTGKSMAYEIYYSLKNEGMIVIACYDWSDEITADPSKNWIDNLKVIIDSKEFSNWLNNEAYK
;
A
#
# COMPACT_ATOMS: atom_id res chain seq x y z
N MET A 1 -32.96 40.71 -47.65
CA MET A 1 -33.18 39.29 -47.34
C MET A 1 -31.88 38.68 -46.81
N THR A 2 -31.49 38.93 -45.55
CA THR A 2 -30.29 38.32 -44.95
C THR A 2 -30.29 38.44 -43.43
N HIS A 3 -31.30 37.89 -42.73
CA HIS A 3 -31.31 37.95 -41.26
C HIS A 3 -31.79 36.67 -40.54
N ILE A 4 -31.79 35.50 -41.17
CA ILE A 4 -32.34 34.29 -40.54
C ILE A 4 -31.28 33.20 -40.29
N ARG A 5 -30.01 33.36 -40.69
CA ARG A 5 -29.02 32.28 -40.61
C ARG A 5 -28.17 32.25 -39.33
N HIS A 6 -28.26 33.27 -38.45
CA HIS A 6 -27.43 33.32 -37.23
C HIS A 6 -28.06 32.66 -35.99
N SER A 7 -29.42 32.49 -35.98
CA SER A 7 -30.13 31.96 -34.82
C SER A 7 -29.99 30.43 -34.63
N GLU A 8 -29.97 29.69 -35.74
CA GLU A 8 -29.93 28.20 -35.67
C GLU A 8 -28.58 27.64 -35.22
N LYS A 9 -27.45 28.30 -35.58
CA LYS A 9 -26.13 27.85 -35.13
C LYS A 9 -25.91 28.03 -33.63
N VAL A 10 -26.45 29.09 -33.03
CA VAL A 10 -26.32 29.35 -31.61
C VAL A 10 -27.15 28.39 -30.78
N PHE A 11 -28.29 27.96 -31.27
CA PHE A 11 -29.16 27.00 -30.61
C PHE A 11 -28.59 25.56 -30.63
N SER A 12 -27.94 25.20 -31.72
CA SER A 12 -27.25 23.90 -31.86
C SER A 12 -26.01 23.81 -30.94
N MET A 13 -25.22 24.89 -30.83
CA MET A 13 -24.06 24.94 -29.94
C MET A 13 -24.43 24.86 -28.46
N LYS A 14 -25.53 25.50 -28.02
CA LYS A 14 -26.02 25.41 -26.65
C LYS A 14 -26.50 24.01 -26.28
N ARG A 15 -27.13 23.27 -27.21
CA ARG A 15 -27.53 21.87 -27.02
C ARG A 15 -26.31 20.94 -26.95
N LEU A 16 -25.29 21.17 -27.78
CA LEU A 16 -24.03 20.40 -27.75
C LEU A 16 -23.28 20.61 -26.44
N LEU A 17 -23.21 21.86 -25.92
CA LEU A 17 -22.61 22.18 -24.66
C LEU A 17 -23.35 21.54 -23.47
N LEU A 18 -24.70 21.51 -23.54
CA LEU A 18 -25.54 20.89 -22.50
C LEU A 18 -25.32 19.36 -22.42
N ILE A 19 -25.16 18.72 -23.57
CA ILE A 19 -24.90 17.27 -23.66
C ILE A 19 -23.48 16.99 -23.12
N LEU A 20 -22.49 17.85 -23.41
CA LEU A 20 -21.12 17.69 -22.90
C LEU A 20 -21.06 17.84 -21.38
N VAL A 21 -21.83 18.78 -20.80
CA VAL A 21 -21.89 18.98 -19.34
C VAL A 21 -22.59 17.81 -18.64
N LEU A 22 -23.59 17.21 -19.28
CA LEU A 22 -24.31 16.04 -18.74
C LEU A 22 -23.49 14.75 -18.79
N THR A 23 -22.57 14.61 -19.74
CA THR A 23 -21.66 13.44 -19.80
C THR A 23 -20.53 13.50 -18.79
N PHE A 24 -20.15 14.70 -18.30
CA PHE A 24 -19.16 14.85 -17.23
C PHE A 24 -19.73 14.62 -15.82
N SER A 25 -21.06 14.55 -15.66
CA SER A 25 -21.71 14.46 -14.34
C SER A 25 -21.91 13.02 -13.85
N PHE A 26 -21.50 12.01 -14.60
CA PHE A 26 -21.54 10.59 -14.20
C PHE A 26 -20.15 9.95 -14.12
N GLN A 27 -19.15 10.69 -13.68
CA GLN A 27 -18.04 10.03 -13.02
C GLN A 27 -18.56 9.63 -11.64
N THR A 28 -19.30 8.53 -11.58
CA THR A 28 -19.40 7.77 -10.34
C THR A 28 -17.97 7.55 -9.89
N LEU A 29 -17.59 8.11 -8.75
CA LEU A 29 -16.41 7.69 -8.02
C LEU A 29 -16.53 6.17 -7.94
N SER A 30 -15.79 5.46 -8.80
CA SER A 30 -15.69 4.02 -8.76
C SER A 30 -15.15 3.72 -7.37
N LYS A 31 -16.03 3.23 -6.50
CA LYS A 31 -15.65 2.74 -5.19
C LYS A 31 -14.73 1.58 -5.49
N ALA A 32 -13.45 1.67 -5.13
CA ALA A 32 -12.56 0.53 -5.23
C ALA A 32 -13.19 -0.59 -4.40
N GLU A 33 -13.69 -1.62 -5.06
CA GLU A 33 -14.30 -2.79 -4.40
C GLU A 33 -13.26 -3.90 -4.23
N ASN A 34 -12.12 -3.78 -4.95
CA ASN A 34 -11.08 -4.80 -4.99
C ASN A 34 -9.76 -4.23 -4.44
N ILE A 35 -9.09 -5.00 -3.61
CA ILE A 35 -7.75 -4.65 -3.07
C ILE A 35 -6.70 -4.46 -4.18
N LYS A 36 -6.91 -5.08 -5.35
CA LYS A 36 -6.05 -4.93 -6.53
C LYS A 36 -6.15 -3.56 -7.20
N ASP A 37 -7.22 -2.80 -6.89
CA ASP A 37 -7.39 -1.43 -7.38
C ASP A 37 -6.61 -0.41 -6.53
N PHE A 38 -5.99 -0.87 -5.45
CA PHE A 38 -5.17 -0.03 -4.58
C PHE A 38 -3.69 -0.24 -4.91
N GLU A 39 -3.01 0.86 -5.20
CA GLU A 39 -1.61 0.87 -5.64
C GLU A 39 -0.71 1.55 -4.60
N ILE A 40 0.48 1.01 -4.41
CA ILE A 40 1.59 1.67 -3.74
C ILE A 40 2.66 1.98 -4.80
N ALA A 41 2.90 3.26 -5.07
CA ALA A 41 3.83 3.73 -6.10
C ALA A 41 3.53 3.19 -7.52
N GLY A 42 2.25 2.98 -7.85
CA GLY A 42 1.81 2.46 -9.16
C GLY A 42 1.95 0.94 -9.31
N ILE A 43 2.10 0.21 -8.18
CA ILE A 43 2.26 -1.25 -8.16
C ILE A 43 1.15 -1.85 -7.32
N SER A 44 0.51 -2.91 -7.81
CA SER A 44 -0.61 -3.60 -7.17
C SER A 44 -0.32 -5.04 -6.81
N ILE A 45 -1.12 -5.59 -5.89
CA ILE A 45 -1.16 -7.03 -5.65
C ILE A 45 -1.63 -7.77 -6.90
N GLY A 46 -0.90 -8.82 -7.27
CA GLY A 46 -1.17 -9.64 -8.44
C GLY A 46 -0.36 -9.24 -9.67
N ASP A 47 0.30 -8.07 -9.64
CA ASP A 47 1.27 -7.71 -10.68
C ASP A 47 2.49 -8.64 -10.63
N SER A 48 3.22 -8.72 -11.73
CA SER A 48 4.52 -9.37 -11.76
C SER A 48 5.61 -8.40 -11.32
N LEU A 49 6.45 -8.78 -10.36
CA LEU A 49 7.59 -7.94 -9.97
C LEU A 49 8.59 -7.77 -11.12
N LEU A 50 8.56 -8.68 -12.13
CA LEU A 50 9.37 -8.58 -13.34
C LEU A 50 8.98 -7.41 -14.27
N ASP A 51 7.79 -6.84 -14.10
CA ASP A 51 7.36 -5.67 -14.87
C ASP A 51 8.09 -4.39 -14.40
N PHE A 52 8.71 -4.44 -13.21
CA PHE A 52 9.35 -3.29 -12.55
C PHE A 52 10.85 -3.47 -12.33
N TYR A 53 11.32 -4.72 -12.11
CA TYR A 53 12.71 -5.04 -11.76
C TYR A 53 13.20 -6.26 -12.52
N SER A 54 14.48 -6.28 -12.84
CA SER A 54 15.11 -7.44 -13.47
C SER A 54 15.18 -8.64 -12.51
N ILE A 55 15.22 -9.85 -13.08
CA ILE A 55 15.35 -11.09 -12.30
C ILE A 55 16.63 -11.10 -11.45
N GLU A 56 17.71 -10.51 -11.94
CA GLU A 56 18.98 -10.42 -11.21
C GLU A 56 18.85 -9.54 -9.96
N GLU A 57 18.20 -8.37 -10.09
CA GLU A 57 17.91 -7.49 -8.96
C GLU A 57 17.04 -8.17 -7.92
N ILE A 58 15.96 -8.85 -8.35
CA ILE A 58 15.05 -9.56 -7.45
C ILE A 58 15.79 -10.65 -6.69
N LEU A 59 16.59 -11.48 -7.36
CA LEU A 59 17.35 -12.55 -6.71
C LEU A 59 18.42 -12.02 -5.77
N ASN A 60 19.02 -10.89 -6.08
CA ASN A 60 19.98 -10.23 -5.16
C ASN A 60 19.27 -9.73 -3.89
N ARG A 61 18.06 -9.15 -4.04
CA ARG A 61 17.26 -8.70 -2.87
C ARG A 61 16.73 -9.87 -2.05
N LYS A 62 16.37 -10.98 -2.67
CA LYS A 62 15.97 -12.21 -1.97
C LYS A 62 17.04 -12.69 -0.99
N LYS A 63 18.32 -12.65 -1.34
CA LYS A 63 19.43 -13.08 -0.48
C LYS A 63 19.55 -12.26 0.80
N ASN A 64 19.15 -10.99 0.75
CA ASN A 64 19.30 -10.02 1.83
C ASN A 64 17.94 -9.65 2.46
N GLY A 65 16.86 -10.33 2.06
CA GLY A 65 15.52 -10.08 2.57
C GLY A 65 15.25 -10.76 3.90
N PHE A 66 14.13 -10.40 4.51
CA PHE A 66 13.65 -11.08 5.71
C PHE A 66 13.36 -12.57 5.42
N LEU A 67 13.80 -13.43 6.32
CA LEU A 67 13.65 -14.89 6.20
C LEU A 67 12.58 -15.38 7.18
N TYR A 68 11.50 -15.91 6.64
CA TYR A 68 10.51 -16.65 7.43
C TYR A 68 11.00 -18.08 7.70
N THR A 69 10.59 -18.67 8.84
CA THR A 69 10.89 -20.08 9.15
C THR A 69 10.30 -20.98 8.07
N ASN A 70 9.05 -20.77 7.71
CA ASN A 70 8.43 -21.41 6.55
C ASN A 70 8.75 -20.61 5.28
N LYS A 71 9.57 -21.18 4.41
CA LYS A 71 10.12 -20.54 3.21
C LYS A 71 9.15 -20.48 2.03
N LYS A 72 7.84 -20.46 2.24
CA LYS A 72 6.85 -20.37 1.16
C LYS A 72 6.92 -19.02 0.43
N TYR A 73 7.26 -17.95 1.15
CA TYR A 73 7.47 -16.62 0.58
C TYR A 73 8.86 -16.10 0.91
N PHE A 74 9.36 -15.22 0.06
CA PHE A 74 10.57 -14.44 0.32
C PHE A 74 10.28 -12.95 0.22
N THR A 75 11.10 -12.15 0.89
CA THR A 75 11.04 -10.70 0.89
C THR A 75 12.07 -10.11 -0.08
N ALA A 76 11.63 -9.16 -0.92
CA ALA A 76 12.51 -8.33 -1.74
C ALA A 76 12.25 -6.85 -1.43
N ARG A 77 13.29 -6.10 -1.00
CA ARG A 77 13.20 -4.67 -0.65
C ARG A 77 14.03 -3.83 -1.61
N PHE A 78 13.43 -2.79 -2.17
CA PHE A 78 14.05 -1.86 -3.10
C PHE A 78 13.97 -0.43 -2.58
N LYS A 79 15.01 0.36 -2.84
CA LYS A 79 14.93 1.80 -2.63
C LYS A 79 14.04 2.37 -3.74
N ASN A 80 13.05 3.18 -3.36
CA ASN A 80 12.20 3.84 -4.34
C ASN A 80 12.92 5.07 -4.91
N THR A 81 13.25 5.03 -6.19
CA THR A 81 13.95 6.12 -6.88
C THR A 81 13.01 7.05 -7.65
N ASN A 82 11.72 6.76 -7.67
CA ASN A 82 10.73 7.48 -8.46
C ASN A 82 10.17 8.74 -7.77
N GLY A 83 10.83 9.22 -6.70
CA GLY A 83 10.56 10.50 -6.06
C GLY A 83 9.20 10.62 -5.36
N ASN A 84 8.57 9.50 -5.00
CA ASN A 84 7.24 9.44 -4.42
C ASN A 84 7.28 9.26 -2.90
N LEU A 85 6.10 9.18 -2.33
CA LEU A 85 5.73 9.18 -0.93
C LEU A 85 6.55 8.21 -0.03
N TYR A 86 7.12 7.15 -0.58
CA TYR A 86 7.85 6.11 0.15
C TYR A 86 9.30 6.06 -0.25
N GLU A 87 10.21 5.90 0.72
CA GLU A 87 11.65 5.75 0.47
C GLU A 87 12.01 4.34 0.03
N TYR A 88 11.26 3.34 0.53
CA TYR A 88 11.44 1.95 0.16
C TYR A 88 10.11 1.28 -0.18
N LEU A 89 10.20 0.33 -1.10
CA LEU A 89 9.14 -0.63 -1.41
C LEU A 89 9.62 -2.03 -1.04
N GLN A 90 8.76 -2.79 -0.37
CA GLN A 90 9.04 -4.15 0.02
C GLN A 90 7.94 -5.08 -0.49
N PHE A 91 8.33 -6.20 -1.04
CA PHE A 91 7.43 -7.15 -1.69
C PHE A 91 7.56 -8.53 -1.09
N GLN A 92 6.43 -9.25 -1.00
CA GLN A 92 6.39 -10.65 -0.64
C GLN A 92 5.98 -11.47 -1.87
N ILE A 93 6.87 -12.37 -2.26
CA ILE A 93 6.76 -13.18 -3.48
C ILE A 93 6.82 -14.64 -3.06
N LYS A 94 5.98 -15.50 -3.67
CA LYS A 94 6.09 -16.95 -3.46
C LYS A 94 7.45 -17.46 -3.93
N ASP A 95 8.09 -18.27 -3.11
CA ASP A 95 9.31 -18.93 -3.53
C ASP A 95 9.00 -19.92 -4.67
N ASN A 96 9.90 -19.96 -5.65
CA ASN A 96 9.75 -20.77 -6.87
C ASN A 96 8.56 -20.40 -7.79
N ASP A 97 7.99 -19.19 -7.66
CA ASP A 97 7.03 -18.69 -8.65
C ASP A 97 7.79 -18.05 -9.84
N PRO A 98 7.74 -18.66 -11.04
CA PRO A 98 8.45 -18.14 -12.20
C PRO A 98 7.89 -16.82 -12.73
N LYS A 99 6.69 -16.45 -12.31
CA LYS A 99 6.04 -15.18 -12.68
C LYS A 99 6.32 -14.06 -11.67
N TYR A 100 6.91 -14.37 -10.53
CA TYR A 100 7.20 -13.41 -9.45
C TYR A 100 6.00 -12.54 -9.07
N ILE A 101 4.83 -13.16 -8.91
CA ILE A 101 3.59 -12.47 -8.55
C ILE A 101 3.69 -11.88 -7.15
N ILE A 102 3.25 -10.63 -7.01
CA ILE A 102 3.25 -9.87 -5.75
C ILE A 102 2.04 -10.30 -4.90
N TYR A 103 2.30 -10.81 -3.71
CA TYR A 103 1.27 -11.22 -2.72
C TYR A 103 1.12 -10.24 -1.57
N SER A 104 2.15 -9.45 -1.30
CA SER A 104 2.12 -8.32 -0.38
C SER A 104 3.05 -7.23 -0.89
N ILE A 105 2.65 -5.98 -0.69
CA ILE A 105 3.47 -4.81 -0.97
C ILE A 105 3.45 -3.88 0.24
N GLU A 106 4.63 -3.38 0.62
CA GLU A 106 4.81 -2.40 1.69
C GLU A 106 5.49 -1.16 1.13
N GLY A 107 4.89 0.01 1.37
CA GLY A 107 5.56 1.31 1.26
C GLY A 107 6.12 1.69 2.62
N VAL A 108 7.40 2.05 2.69
CA VAL A 108 8.10 2.39 3.94
C VAL A 108 8.65 3.80 3.88
N ASN A 109 8.39 4.59 4.93
CA ASN A 109 8.88 5.95 5.11
C ASN A 109 9.45 6.14 6.52
N PHE A 110 10.26 7.17 6.74
CA PHE A 110 10.93 7.44 8.01
C PHE A 110 10.61 8.86 8.49
N PRO A 111 9.45 9.08 9.12
CA PRO A 111 9.11 10.36 9.74
C PRO A 111 10.12 10.76 10.82
N ASP A 112 10.31 12.07 11.03
CA ASP A 112 11.29 12.60 11.97
C ASP A 112 11.04 12.20 13.43
N ASP A 113 9.77 11.96 13.79
CA ASP A 113 9.34 11.56 15.13
C ASP A 113 8.00 10.80 15.10
N ILE A 114 7.64 10.20 16.24
CA ILE A 114 6.41 9.43 16.37
C ILE A 114 5.14 10.27 16.16
N ASN A 115 5.12 11.55 16.52
CA ASN A 115 3.95 12.39 16.34
C ASN A 115 3.74 12.70 14.85
N SER A 116 4.82 12.94 14.10
CA SER A 116 4.80 13.08 12.65
C SER A 116 4.29 11.80 11.98
N CYS A 117 4.76 10.63 12.42
CA CYS A 117 4.26 9.34 11.95
C CYS A 117 2.76 9.17 12.20
N LEU A 118 2.29 9.40 13.41
CA LEU A 118 0.88 9.25 13.79
C LEU A 118 -0.04 10.22 13.03
N ASN A 119 0.45 11.45 12.74
CA ASN A 119 -0.29 12.40 11.92
C ASN A 119 -0.42 11.92 10.46
N GLU A 120 0.66 11.41 9.89
CA GLU A 120 0.65 10.84 8.53
C GLU A 120 -0.23 9.58 8.46
N GLN A 121 -0.12 8.67 9.44
CA GLN A 121 -0.97 7.49 9.59
C GLN A 121 -2.47 7.87 9.59
N LYS A 122 -2.85 8.91 10.34
CA LYS A 122 -4.23 9.40 10.40
C LYS A 122 -4.71 9.93 9.05
N ASN A 123 -3.87 10.67 8.33
CA ASN A 123 -4.20 11.19 7.01
C ASN A 123 -4.41 10.06 6.01
N ILE A 124 -3.47 9.10 5.92
CA ILE A 124 -3.59 7.92 5.06
C ILE A 124 -4.83 7.09 5.42
N SER A 125 -5.08 6.87 6.72
CA SER A 125 -6.27 6.18 7.22
C SER A 125 -7.56 6.85 6.76
N SER A 126 -7.61 8.20 6.73
CA SER A 126 -8.76 8.95 6.25
C SER A 126 -9.01 8.72 4.76
N GLU A 127 -7.97 8.71 3.93
CA GLU A 127 -8.08 8.45 2.50
C GLU A 127 -8.53 6.99 2.21
N ILE A 128 -7.92 6.02 2.89
CA ILE A 128 -8.32 4.60 2.77
C ILE A 128 -9.78 4.42 3.13
N LYS A 129 -10.28 5.09 4.19
CA LYS A 129 -11.69 5.02 4.59
C LYS A 129 -12.65 5.57 3.53
N LYS A 130 -12.24 6.58 2.75
CA LYS A 130 -13.05 7.09 1.63
C LYS A 130 -13.14 6.07 0.50
N ILE A 131 -12.02 5.42 0.18
CA ILE A 131 -11.92 4.43 -0.91
C ILE A 131 -12.66 3.13 -0.50
N PHE A 132 -12.33 2.59 0.67
CA PHE A 132 -12.88 1.32 1.19
C PHE A 132 -13.86 1.55 2.33
N SER A 133 -14.95 2.27 2.05
CA SER A 133 -15.93 2.68 3.09
C SER A 133 -16.59 1.51 3.82
N SER A 134 -16.66 0.32 3.20
CA SER A 134 -17.22 -0.92 3.77
C SER A 134 -16.20 -1.76 4.55
N ALA A 135 -14.90 -1.43 4.48
CA ALA A 135 -13.87 -2.17 5.19
C ALA A 135 -14.04 -2.04 6.71
N LYS A 136 -13.84 -3.15 7.42
CA LYS A 136 -13.81 -3.16 8.88
C LYS A 136 -12.48 -2.56 9.34
N LYS A 137 -12.55 -1.41 10.02
CA LYS A 137 -11.39 -0.76 10.65
C LYS A 137 -11.18 -1.32 12.05
N ILE A 138 -9.94 -1.66 12.39
CA ILE A 138 -9.48 -2.06 13.72
C ILE A 138 -8.27 -1.18 14.05
N ILE A 139 -8.14 -0.73 15.28
CA ILE A 139 -6.96 -0.01 15.79
C ILE A 139 -6.36 -0.89 16.87
N ASP A 140 -5.07 -1.17 16.74
CA ASP A 140 -4.30 -1.94 17.70
C ASP A 140 -3.01 -1.17 18.03
N ASN A 141 -2.85 -0.84 19.29
CA ASN A 141 -1.67 -0.12 19.76
C ASN A 141 -1.12 -0.88 20.96
N GLY A 142 0.14 -1.23 20.89
CA GLY A 142 0.74 -2.03 21.93
C GLY A 142 2.26 -2.08 21.85
N LYS A 143 2.83 -2.93 22.68
CA LYS A 143 4.25 -3.25 22.62
C LYS A 143 4.52 -4.02 21.33
N HIS A 144 5.66 -3.70 20.70
CA HIS A 144 6.06 -4.41 19.50
C HIS A 144 6.60 -5.80 19.85
N ASP A 145 5.99 -6.86 19.31
CA ASP A 145 6.32 -8.27 19.63
C ASP A 145 7.78 -8.64 19.27
N GLY A 146 8.39 -7.95 18.32
CA GLY A 146 9.79 -8.13 17.93
C GLY A 146 10.81 -7.56 18.93
N ASP A 147 10.36 -6.77 19.92
CA ASP A 147 11.23 -6.22 20.96
C ASP A 147 11.12 -7.03 22.27
N PRO A 148 12.11 -7.88 22.61
CA PRO A 148 12.09 -8.65 23.84
C PRO A 148 12.20 -7.80 25.10
N THR A 149 12.62 -6.53 25.00
CA THR A 149 12.67 -5.60 26.14
C THR A 149 11.27 -5.06 26.49
N GLY A 150 10.34 -5.10 25.53
CA GLY A 150 8.97 -4.60 25.65
C GLY A 150 8.87 -3.09 25.79
N LYS A 151 9.88 -2.33 25.31
CA LYS A 151 9.90 -0.86 25.34
C LYS A 151 9.48 -0.23 24.02
N SER A 152 9.68 -0.94 22.90
CA SER A 152 9.23 -0.47 21.59
C SER A 152 7.71 -0.56 21.45
N MET A 153 7.13 0.39 20.73
CA MET A 153 5.68 0.50 20.53
C MET A 153 5.32 0.30 19.03
N ALA A 154 4.19 -0.36 18.81
CA ALA A 154 3.53 -0.45 17.52
C ALA A 154 2.17 0.26 17.60
N TYR A 155 1.90 1.13 16.63
CA TYR A 155 0.62 1.81 16.46
C TYR A 155 0.05 1.41 15.10
N GLU A 156 -0.98 0.58 15.09
CA GLU A 156 -1.44 -0.08 13.89
C GLU A 156 -2.93 0.17 13.61
N ILE A 157 -3.24 0.46 12.37
CA ILE A 157 -4.60 0.60 11.87
C ILE A 157 -4.79 -0.45 10.76
N TYR A 158 -5.70 -1.37 10.98
CA TYR A 158 -6.06 -2.44 10.05
C TYR A 158 -7.37 -2.11 9.34
N TYR A 159 -7.41 -2.35 8.03
CA TYR A 159 -8.62 -2.36 7.22
C TYR A 159 -8.80 -3.77 6.63
N SER A 160 -9.72 -4.53 7.21
CA SER A 160 -10.05 -5.87 6.70
C SER A 160 -11.10 -5.74 5.59
N LEU A 161 -10.74 -6.21 4.40
CA LEU A 161 -11.62 -6.25 3.24
C LEU A 161 -12.26 -7.64 3.14
N LYS A 162 -13.58 -7.66 2.94
CA LYS A 162 -14.34 -8.92 2.87
C LYS A 162 -13.82 -9.79 1.72
N ASN A 163 -13.19 -10.93 2.06
CA ASN A 163 -12.67 -11.93 1.13
C ASN A 163 -11.45 -11.55 0.28
N GLU A 164 -10.83 -10.39 0.47
CA GLU A 164 -9.78 -9.90 -0.45
C GLU A 164 -8.41 -9.73 0.19
N GLY A 165 -8.33 -9.52 1.49
CA GLY A 165 -7.08 -9.29 2.20
C GLY A 165 -7.17 -8.15 3.20
N MET A 166 -6.06 -7.48 3.45
CA MET A 166 -5.93 -6.48 4.50
C MET A 166 -5.05 -5.31 4.06
N ILE A 167 -5.40 -4.11 4.50
CA ILE A 167 -4.51 -2.95 4.44
C ILE A 167 -4.11 -2.62 5.87
N VAL A 168 -2.83 -2.42 6.12
CA VAL A 168 -2.29 -2.03 7.43
C VAL A 168 -1.53 -0.72 7.29
N ILE A 169 -1.74 0.20 8.22
CA ILE A 169 -0.96 1.42 8.35
C ILE A 169 -0.33 1.37 9.73
N ALA A 170 0.99 1.21 9.80
CA ALA A 170 1.72 1.03 11.05
C ALA A 170 2.76 2.11 11.26
N CYS A 171 2.81 2.65 12.49
CA CYS A 171 3.95 3.41 13.01
C CYS A 171 4.68 2.55 14.03
N TYR A 172 5.96 2.32 13.82
CA TYR A 172 6.82 1.62 14.76
C TYR A 172 7.79 2.61 15.41
N ASP A 173 7.76 2.64 16.74
CA ASP A 173 8.58 3.47 17.61
C ASP A 173 9.51 2.52 18.38
N TRP A 174 10.73 2.39 17.88
CA TRP A 174 11.70 1.45 18.41
C TRP A 174 12.45 2.06 19.58
N SER A 175 12.67 1.30 20.64
CA SER A 175 13.46 1.75 21.78
C SER A 175 14.92 2.02 21.40
N ASP A 176 15.57 2.92 22.14
CA ASP A 176 16.98 3.26 21.94
C ASP A 176 17.89 2.00 22.00
N GLU A 177 17.53 1.01 22.80
CA GLU A 177 18.29 -0.24 22.92
C GLU A 177 18.21 -1.08 21.62
N ILE A 178 17.06 -1.04 20.94
CA ILE A 178 16.87 -1.74 19.67
C ILE A 178 17.54 -0.98 18.52
N THR A 179 17.39 0.34 18.47
CA THR A 179 18.01 1.17 17.43
C THR A 179 19.53 1.24 17.54
N ALA A 180 20.07 1.14 18.76
CA ALA A 180 21.52 1.08 19.01
C ALA A 180 22.16 -0.28 18.66
N ASP A 181 21.38 -1.34 18.43
CA ASP A 181 21.89 -2.67 18.09
C ASP A 181 22.26 -2.72 16.59
N PRO A 182 23.56 -2.71 16.23
CA PRO A 182 24.00 -2.66 14.84
C PRO A 182 23.65 -3.94 14.05
N SER A 183 23.27 -5.01 14.73
CA SER A 183 22.84 -6.26 14.08
C SER A 183 21.42 -6.20 13.56
N LYS A 184 20.60 -5.28 14.05
CA LYS A 184 19.17 -5.18 13.71
C LYS A 184 18.88 -4.18 12.61
N ASN A 185 19.59 -3.02 12.60
CA ASN A 185 19.31 -1.89 11.69
C ASN A 185 17.81 -1.47 11.69
N TRP A 186 17.16 -1.55 12.85
CA TRP A 186 15.76 -1.16 13.01
C TRP A 186 15.70 0.31 13.40
N ILE A 187 14.90 1.08 12.69
CA ILE A 187 14.68 2.50 12.91
C ILE A 187 13.19 2.77 12.88
N ASP A 188 12.76 3.85 13.54
CA ASP A 188 11.38 4.30 13.54
C ASP A 188 10.88 4.47 12.11
N ASN A 189 9.67 3.99 11.84
CA ASN A 189 9.17 4.01 10.49
C ASN A 189 7.63 4.03 10.43
N LEU A 190 7.14 4.55 9.31
CA LEU A 190 5.78 4.40 8.84
C LEU A 190 5.76 3.32 7.76
N LYS A 191 4.81 2.39 7.86
CA LYS A 191 4.52 1.41 6.82
C LYS A 191 3.07 1.51 6.37
N VAL A 192 2.86 1.43 5.06
CA VAL A 192 1.56 1.14 4.47
C VAL A 192 1.68 -0.20 3.76
N ILE A 193 0.89 -1.17 4.19
CA ILE A 193 1.01 -2.56 3.77
C ILE A 193 -0.30 -2.98 3.13
N ILE A 194 -0.21 -3.66 1.99
CA ILE A 194 -1.34 -4.30 1.33
C ILE A 194 -1.03 -5.78 1.25
N ASP A 195 -1.82 -6.59 1.92
CA ASP A 195 -1.69 -8.04 1.94
C ASP A 195 -2.84 -8.71 1.21
N SER A 196 -2.51 -9.61 0.28
CA SER A 196 -3.50 -10.53 -0.25
C SER A 196 -4.04 -11.44 0.86
N LYS A 197 -5.26 -11.93 0.70
CA LYS A 197 -5.84 -12.89 1.65
C LYS A 197 -4.97 -14.15 1.82
N GLU A 198 -4.36 -14.61 0.74
CA GLU A 198 -3.50 -15.80 0.79
C GLU A 198 -2.27 -15.53 1.65
N PHE A 199 -1.60 -14.38 1.45
CA PHE A 199 -0.42 -14.03 2.23
C PHE A 199 -0.76 -13.78 3.69
N SER A 200 -1.81 -13.00 4.00
CA SER A 200 -2.26 -12.76 5.38
C SER A 200 -2.58 -14.05 6.13
N ASN A 201 -3.28 -15.00 5.49
CA ASN A 201 -3.60 -16.28 6.10
C ASN A 201 -2.33 -17.10 6.39
N TRP A 202 -1.38 -17.14 5.47
CA TRP A 202 -0.13 -17.85 5.65
C TRP A 202 0.72 -17.18 6.75
N LEU A 203 0.83 -15.85 6.76
CA LEU A 203 1.61 -15.10 7.74
C LEU A 203 1.14 -15.42 9.17
N ASN A 204 -0.18 -15.40 9.38
CA ASN A 204 -0.78 -15.62 10.71
C ASN A 204 -0.73 -17.08 11.17
N ASN A 205 -0.67 -18.05 10.26
CA ASN A 205 -0.88 -19.45 10.62
C ASN A 205 0.34 -20.36 10.38
N GLU A 206 1.25 -19.98 9.49
CA GLU A 206 2.27 -20.91 8.97
C GLU A 206 3.69 -20.31 8.97
N ALA A 207 3.85 -19.00 8.84
CA ALA A 207 5.14 -18.35 8.52
C ALA A 207 6.26 -18.65 9.51
N TYR A 208 5.93 -18.84 10.78
CA TYR A 208 6.87 -19.04 11.90
C TYR A 208 6.78 -20.43 12.54
N LYS A 209 6.15 -21.37 11.84
CA LYS A 209 6.06 -22.78 12.28
C LYS A 209 7.16 -23.63 11.69
#